data_645e5f716ddfa7a39402c6f792306b7f
#
_entry.id   645e5f716ddfa7a39402c6f792306b7f
#
_cell.length_a   1.000
_cell.length_b   1.000
_cell.length_c   1.000
_cell.angle_alpha   90.00
_cell.angle_beta   90.00
_cell.angle_gamma   90.00
#
_symmetry.space_group_name_H-M   'P 1'
#
loop_
_entity.id
_entity.type
_entity.pdbx_description
1 polymer ?
#
loop_
_entity_poly.entity_id
_entity_poly.type
_entity_poly.pdbx_seq_one_letter_code
_entity_poly.pdbx_strand_id
1 'polypeptide(L)'
;MNDDSARGSSQKVEMEWETPSHSEIIEISKGHVMGLEMSDDDAVWCVAGMHHVLLHTVGRRSGNEHKVALPFWRDTEGHRIVVGSFAGATRDPSWVLNLRDRAANPRVRVRIQGGMFWSEHEVM
;
A
#
# COMPACT_ATOMS: atom_id res chain seq x y z
N MET A 1 16.99 5.54 20.61
CA MET A 1 16.30 5.69 19.93
C MET A 1 15.74 5.63 19.48
N ASN A 2 16.03 5.89 20.15
CA ASN A 2 15.27 6.19 19.50
C ASN A 2 14.66 6.40 19.42
N ASP A 3 14.93 6.71 19.93
CA ASP A 3 14.25 7.21 19.58
C ASP A 3 13.69 7.43 19.60
N ASP A 4 13.98 7.62 20.14
CA ASP A 4 13.41 8.11 19.86
C ASP A 4 12.92 8.25 20.04
N SER A 5 13.30 8.37 20.66
CA SER A 5 12.81 8.75 20.46
C SER A 5 12.47 8.97 20.58
N ALA A 6 12.88 9.17 21.14
CA ALA A 6 12.55 9.62 20.82
C ALA A 6 12.15 9.82 20.83
N ARG A 7 12.17 10.00 21.39
CA ARG A 7 11.80 10.53 21.01
C ARG A 7 11.06 11.15 21.21
N GLY A 8 10.92 11.27 21.95
CA GLY A 8 10.30 11.96 21.83
C GLY A 8 10.29 12.85 22.10
N SER A 9 10.48 12.84 22.50
CA SER A 9 10.62 14.06 22.67
C SER A 9 10.11 14.86 21.97
N SER A 10 9.63 15.22 22.48
CA SER A 10 9.16 16.04 21.63
C SER A 10 10.16 16.72 20.92
N GLN A 11 11.18 16.22 20.89
CA GLN A 11 12.13 16.73 20.04
C GLN A 11 11.79 16.34 18.67
N LYS A 12 11.34 17.28 17.91
CA LYS A 12 11.13 17.05 16.53
C LYS A 12 12.47 16.96 15.89
N VAL A 13 12.83 15.80 15.49
CA VAL A 13 13.99 15.64 14.64
C VAL A 13 13.58 16.10 13.27
N GLU A 14 14.16 17.19 12.83
CA GLU A 14 13.99 17.58 11.47
C GLU A 14 14.80 16.66 10.63
N MET A 15 14.14 15.74 10.00
CA MET A 15 14.78 14.95 8.98
C MET A 15 14.64 15.69 7.67
N GLU A 16 15.75 15.83 7.00
CA GLU A 16 15.70 16.30 5.65
C GLU A 16 15.20 15.16 4.79
N TRP A 17 13.95 15.22 4.47
CA TRP A 17 13.37 14.29 3.53
C TRP A 17 13.45 14.89 2.15
N GLU A 18 14.15 14.19 1.26
CA GLU A 18 13.94 14.44 -0.13
C GLU A 18 12.79 13.55 -0.56
N THR A 19 11.78 14.17 -1.13
CA THR A 19 10.70 13.39 -1.71
C THR A 19 11.27 12.56 -2.86
N PRO A 20 11.11 11.23 -2.85
CA PRO A 20 11.63 10.41 -3.93
C PRO A 20 11.02 10.83 -5.26
N SER A 21 11.78 10.70 -6.33
CA SER A 21 11.26 10.95 -7.67
C SER A 21 10.21 9.89 -8.02
N HIS A 22 9.41 10.20 -9.04
CA HIS A 22 8.36 9.26 -9.50
C HIS A 22 8.96 7.89 -9.86
N SER A 23 10.11 7.89 -10.56
CA SER A 23 10.74 6.62 -10.94
C SER A 23 11.29 5.88 -9.73
N GLU A 24 11.81 6.57 -8.72
CA GLU A 24 12.28 5.93 -7.50
C GLU A 24 11.13 5.31 -6.72
N ILE A 25 9.99 5.98 -6.66
CA ILE A 25 8.80 5.43 -6.01
C ILE A 25 8.36 4.14 -6.70
N ILE A 26 8.37 4.12 -8.03
CA ILE A 26 8.02 2.93 -8.81
C ILE A 26 8.97 1.78 -8.50
N GLU A 27 10.27 2.03 -8.45
CA GLU A 27 11.26 0.99 -8.16
C GLU A 27 11.11 0.44 -6.74
N ILE A 28 10.91 1.30 -5.76
CA ILE A 28 10.68 0.89 -4.37
C ILE A 28 9.42 0.03 -4.30
N SER A 29 8.35 0.44 -4.97
CA SER A 29 7.10 -0.31 -4.98
C SER A 29 7.25 -1.67 -5.61
N LYS A 30 7.98 -1.78 -6.73
CA LYS A 30 8.22 -3.06 -7.37
C LYS A 30 9.01 -4.00 -6.48
N GLY A 31 10.03 -3.48 -5.80
CA GLY A 31 10.81 -4.28 -4.87
C GLY A 31 9.98 -4.81 -3.71
N HIS A 32 9.09 -3.98 -3.18
CA HIS A 32 8.21 -4.39 -2.09
C HIS A 32 7.21 -5.45 -2.56
N VAL A 33 6.61 -5.28 -3.74
CA VAL A 33 5.71 -6.27 -4.32
C VAL A 33 6.42 -7.62 -4.46
N MET A 34 7.63 -7.63 -5.00
CA MET A 34 8.40 -8.86 -5.15
C MET A 34 8.65 -9.52 -3.79
N GLY A 35 9.01 -8.75 -2.78
CA GLY A 35 9.23 -9.28 -1.45
C GLY A 35 7.98 -9.93 -0.88
N LEU A 36 6.84 -9.28 -1.02
CA LEU A 36 5.57 -9.83 -0.53
C LEU A 36 5.18 -11.10 -1.27
N GLU A 37 5.50 -11.21 -2.55
CA GLU A 37 5.20 -12.40 -3.32
C GLU A 37 6.11 -13.58 -2.96
N MET A 38 7.30 -13.31 -2.45
CA MET A 38 8.30 -14.34 -2.23
C MET A 38 8.42 -14.82 -0.79
N SER A 39 7.81 -14.11 0.16
CA SER A 39 8.05 -14.40 1.57
C SER A 39 6.81 -14.11 2.41
N ASP A 40 6.64 -14.90 3.47
CA ASP A 40 5.64 -14.64 4.50
C ASP A 40 6.27 -14.10 5.79
N ASP A 41 7.53 -13.69 5.74
CA ASP A 41 8.22 -13.17 6.92
C ASP A 41 7.62 -11.86 7.40
N ASP A 42 7.53 -11.70 8.73
CA ASP A 42 7.04 -10.48 9.33
C ASP A 42 7.79 -9.25 8.86
N ALA A 43 9.11 -9.37 8.67
CA ALA A 43 9.93 -8.25 8.26
C ALA A 43 9.53 -7.70 6.89
N VAL A 44 8.90 -8.52 6.06
CA VAL A 44 8.44 -8.10 4.74
C VAL A 44 7.02 -7.54 4.81
N TRP A 45 6.15 -8.16 5.61
CA TRP A 45 4.73 -7.79 5.68
C TRP A 45 4.42 -6.70 6.69
N CYS A 46 5.32 -6.46 7.66
CA CYS A 46 5.16 -5.40 8.63
C CYS A 46 6.37 -4.48 8.54
N VAL A 47 6.21 -3.35 7.87
CA VAL A 47 7.29 -2.40 7.62
C VAL A 47 6.96 -1.12 8.36
N ALA A 48 7.92 -0.61 9.12
CA ALA A 48 7.76 0.61 9.93
C ALA A 48 6.54 0.52 10.86
N GLY A 49 6.29 -0.67 11.40
CA GLY A 49 5.17 -0.90 12.31
C GLY A 49 3.82 -1.01 11.63
N MET A 50 3.77 -1.00 10.31
CA MET A 50 2.51 -1.07 9.57
C MET A 50 2.41 -2.38 8.81
N HIS A 51 1.28 -3.07 8.99
CA HIS A 51 0.99 -4.27 8.23
C HIS A 51 0.56 -3.88 6.83
N HIS A 52 0.90 -4.72 5.86
CA HIS A 52 0.65 -4.44 4.44
C HIS A 52 -0.24 -5.50 3.82
N VAL A 53 -0.88 -5.11 2.73
CA VAL A 53 -1.55 -6.04 1.82
C VAL A 53 -0.94 -5.87 0.44
N LEU A 54 -1.04 -6.92 -0.37
CA LEU A 54 -0.73 -6.84 -1.78
C LEU A 54 -2.06 -6.84 -2.53
N LEU A 55 -2.38 -5.71 -3.13
CA LEU A 55 -3.65 -5.52 -3.81
C LEU A 55 -3.45 -5.75 -5.31
N HIS A 56 -4.31 -6.59 -5.88
CA HIS A 56 -4.31 -6.85 -7.31
C HIS A 56 -5.52 -6.17 -7.92
N THR A 57 -5.30 -5.32 -8.92
CA THR A 57 -6.38 -4.71 -9.68
C THR A 57 -6.20 -5.00 -11.16
N VAL A 58 -7.28 -4.87 -11.91
CA VAL A 58 -7.24 -4.96 -13.37
C VAL A 58 -7.19 -3.55 -13.93
N GLY A 59 -6.23 -3.29 -14.78
CA GLY A 59 -6.09 -1.98 -15.39
C GLY A 59 -7.33 -1.63 -16.22
N ARG A 60 -7.91 -0.49 -15.91
CA ARG A 60 -9.16 -0.04 -16.54
C ARG A 60 -9.00 0.23 -18.04
N ARG A 61 -7.78 0.40 -18.51
CA ARG A 61 -7.50 0.66 -19.93
C ARG A 61 -6.84 -0.53 -20.61
N SER A 62 -5.86 -1.13 -19.94
CA SER A 62 -5.07 -2.20 -20.56
C SER A 62 -5.67 -3.58 -20.37
N GLY A 63 -6.49 -3.78 -19.33
CA GLY A 63 -6.95 -5.11 -18.94
C GLY A 63 -5.88 -5.96 -18.27
N ASN A 64 -4.69 -5.41 -18.04
CA ASN A 64 -3.60 -6.14 -17.41
C ASN A 64 -3.71 -6.09 -15.90
N GLU A 65 -3.14 -7.08 -15.23
CA GLU A 65 -3.09 -7.09 -13.79
C GLU A 65 -2.07 -6.09 -13.28
N HIS A 66 -2.47 -5.30 -12.27
CA HIS A 66 -1.60 -4.39 -11.57
C HIS A 66 -1.54 -4.79 -10.11
N LYS A 67 -0.35 -4.73 -9.52
CA LYS A 67 -0.12 -5.10 -8.13
C LYS A 67 0.47 -3.91 -7.39
N VAL A 68 -0.01 -3.70 -6.17
CA VAL A 68 0.52 -2.62 -5.34
C VAL A 68 0.57 -3.09 -3.89
N ALA A 69 1.66 -2.76 -3.21
CA ALA A 69 1.84 -3.04 -1.79
C ALA A 69 1.36 -1.81 -1.02
N LEU A 70 0.44 -2.00 -0.10
CA LEU A 70 -0.18 -0.90 0.63
C LEU A 70 -0.22 -1.20 2.12
N PRO A 71 0.15 -0.25 2.97
CA PRO A 71 -0.16 -0.37 4.39
C PRO A 71 -1.66 -0.28 4.60
N PHE A 72 -2.17 -0.96 5.60
CA PHE A 72 -3.58 -0.92 5.90
C PHE A 72 -3.81 -0.72 7.38
N TRP A 73 -4.97 -0.19 7.71
CA TRP A 73 -5.46 -0.05 9.08
C TRP A 73 -6.82 -0.72 9.15
N ARG A 74 -7.31 -0.96 10.34
CA ARG A 74 -8.65 -1.49 10.52
C ARG A 74 -9.53 -0.43 11.16
N ASP A 75 -10.78 -0.34 10.69
CA ASP A 75 -11.75 0.51 11.34
C ASP A 75 -12.37 -0.24 12.53
N THR A 76 -13.34 0.38 13.20
CA THR A 76 -13.98 -0.20 14.38
C THR A 76 -14.79 -1.45 14.06
N GLU A 77 -15.13 -1.65 12.78
CA GLU A 77 -15.87 -2.83 12.33
C GLU A 77 -14.96 -3.93 11.79
N GLY A 78 -13.67 -3.71 11.83
CA GLY A 78 -12.69 -4.69 11.36
C GLY A 78 -12.37 -4.65 9.89
N HIS A 79 -12.92 -3.66 9.15
CA HIS A 79 -12.60 -3.53 7.72
C HIS A 79 -11.17 -3.04 7.53
N ARG A 80 -10.51 -3.55 6.52
CA ARG A 80 -9.20 -3.04 6.12
C ARG A 80 -9.37 -1.76 5.33
N ILE A 81 -8.64 -0.74 5.73
CA ILE A 81 -8.66 0.57 5.08
C ILE A 81 -7.29 0.83 4.49
N VAL A 82 -7.25 1.16 3.21
CA VAL A 82 -6.03 1.59 2.54
C VAL A 82 -6.24 3.01 2.02
N VAL A 83 -5.16 3.78 1.97
CA VAL A 83 -5.26 5.20 1.61
C VAL A 83 -4.74 5.37 0.20
N GLY A 84 -5.57 6.01 -0.64
CA GLY A 84 -5.24 6.29 -2.01
C GLY A 84 -4.33 7.51 -2.13
N SER A 85 -3.06 7.31 -1.85
CA SER A 85 -2.07 8.36 -1.94
C SER A 85 -0.87 7.83 -2.69
N PHE A 86 -0.32 8.64 -3.58
CA PHE A 86 0.89 8.29 -4.30
C PHE A 86 2.03 9.10 -3.70
N ALA A 87 2.54 8.64 -2.54
CA ALA A 87 3.62 9.29 -1.79
C ALA A 87 3.35 10.78 -1.54
N GLY A 88 2.09 11.12 -1.21
CA GLY A 88 1.71 12.51 -0.97
C GLY A 88 1.44 13.33 -2.22
N ALA A 89 1.44 12.72 -3.39
CA ALA A 89 1.11 13.43 -4.63
C ALA A 89 -0.36 13.86 -4.64
N THR A 90 -0.65 14.90 -5.40
CA THR A 90 -2.00 15.48 -5.45
C THR A 90 -2.97 14.68 -6.30
N ARG A 91 -2.47 13.77 -7.14
CA ARG A 91 -3.34 12.94 -7.98
C ARG A 91 -3.49 11.56 -7.39
N ASP A 92 -4.65 10.95 -7.66
CA ASP A 92 -4.88 9.58 -7.25
C ASP A 92 -3.99 8.61 -8.00
N PRO A 93 -3.45 7.59 -7.34
CA PRO A 93 -2.69 6.56 -8.03
C PRO A 93 -3.58 5.70 -8.93
N SER A 94 -2.93 5.02 -9.87
CA SER A 94 -3.65 4.19 -10.85
C SER A 94 -4.53 3.13 -10.21
N TRP A 95 -4.09 2.53 -9.09
CA TRP A 95 -4.90 1.50 -8.46
C TRP A 95 -6.23 2.05 -7.92
N VAL A 96 -6.26 3.30 -7.47
CA VAL A 96 -7.50 3.93 -7.03
C VAL A 96 -8.43 4.14 -8.23
N LEU A 97 -7.88 4.62 -9.33
CA LEU A 97 -8.66 4.82 -10.55
C LEU A 97 -9.20 3.49 -11.10
N ASN A 98 -8.40 2.43 -10.99
CA ASN A 98 -8.84 1.10 -11.38
C ASN A 98 -10.00 0.62 -10.50
N LEU A 99 -9.94 0.87 -9.20
CA LEU A 99 -11.03 0.49 -8.29
C LEU A 99 -12.31 1.24 -8.59
N ARG A 100 -12.22 2.48 -9.01
CA ARG A 100 -13.41 3.27 -9.37
C ARG A 100 -14.09 2.73 -10.61
N ASP A 101 -13.37 2.02 -11.46
CA ASP A 101 -13.96 1.36 -12.61
C ASP A 101 -14.47 -0.01 -12.17
N ARG A 102 -15.72 -0.04 -11.73
CA ARG A 102 -16.30 -1.25 -11.17
C ARG A 102 -16.59 -2.32 -12.22
N ALA A 103 -16.66 -1.94 -13.48
CA ALA A 103 -16.81 -2.92 -14.55
C ALA A 103 -15.53 -3.75 -14.70
N ALA A 104 -14.38 -3.09 -14.58
CA ALA A 104 -13.09 -3.77 -14.66
C ALA A 104 -12.78 -4.49 -13.34
N ASN A 105 -13.19 -3.91 -12.20
CA ASN A 105 -12.83 -4.42 -10.88
C ASN A 105 -14.06 -4.54 -9.99
N PRO A 106 -15.01 -5.47 -10.29
CA PRO A 106 -16.15 -5.66 -9.40
C PRO A 106 -15.74 -6.22 -8.05
N ARG A 107 -14.68 -7.00 -8.02
CA ARG A 107 -14.02 -7.49 -6.82
C ARG A 107 -12.53 -7.44 -7.04
N VAL A 108 -11.76 -7.43 -5.97
CA VAL A 108 -10.31 -7.39 -6.05
C VAL A 108 -9.70 -8.56 -5.30
N ARG A 109 -8.55 -8.99 -5.75
CA ARG A 109 -7.81 -10.04 -5.09
C ARG A 109 -6.82 -9.38 -4.14
N VAL A 110 -6.86 -9.81 -2.89
CA VAL A 110 -6.02 -9.26 -1.83
C VAL A 110 -5.17 -10.37 -1.26
N ARG A 111 -3.87 -10.20 -1.31
CA ARG A 111 -2.94 -11.10 -0.65
C ARG A 111 -2.53 -10.49 0.67
N ILE A 112 -2.61 -11.31 1.72
CA ILE A 112 -2.14 -10.95 3.05
C ILE A 112 -1.04 -11.92 3.42
N GLN A 113 -0.36 -11.64 4.53
CA GLN A 113 0.62 -12.58 5.06
C GLN A 113 -0.07 -13.92 5.32
N GLY A 114 0.41 -14.96 4.64
CA GLY A 114 -0.11 -16.30 4.79
C GLY A 114 -1.42 -16.61 4.09
N GLY A 115 -1.94 -15.72 3.24
CA GLY A 115 -3.20 -16.02 2.59
C GLY A 115 -3.56 -15.08 1.46
N MET A 116 -4.69 -15.39 0.81
CA MET A 116 -5.22 -14.58 -0.27
C MET A 116 -6.73 -14.76 -0.34
N PHE A 117 -7.45 -13.68 -0.68
CA PHE A 117 -8.90 -13.74 -0.78
C PHE A 117 -9.40 -12.72 -1.80
N TRP A 118 -10.65 -12.91 -2.26
CA TRP A 118 -11.34 -11.93 -3.08
C TRP A 118 -12.22 -11.06 -2.19
N SER A 119 -12.25 -9.79 -2.46
CA SER A 119 -12.99 -8.85 -1.63
C SER A 119 -13.77 -7.86 -2.48
N GLU A 120 -14.94 -7.51 -2.00
CA GLU A 120 -15.63 -6.33 -2.47
C GLU A 120 -14.93 -5.11 -1.91
N HIS A 121 -15.15 -3.96 -2.53
CA HIS A 121 -14.47 -2.75 -2.11
C HIS A 121 -15.38 -1.54 -2.29
N GLU A 122 -15.05 -0.48 -1.55
CA GLU A 122 -15.69 0.82 -1.71
C GLU A 122 -14.60 1.88 -1.79
N VAL A 123 -14.81 2.83 -2.69
CA VAL A 123 -13.90 3.97 -2.86
C VAL A 123 -14.65 5.21 -2.44
N MET A 124 -14.14 5.85 -1.40
CA MET A 124 -14.75 7.05 -0.84
C MET A 124 -14.01 8.31 -1.28
#